data_84451da45cc16171a61a9523064c98f8
#
_entry.id   84451da45cc16171a61a9523064c98f8
#
_cell.length_a   1.000
_cell.length_b   1.000
_cell.length_c   1.000
_cell.angle_alpha   90.00
_cell.angle_beta   90.00
_cell.angle_gamma   90.00
#
_symmetry.space_group_name_H-M   'P 1'
#
loop_
_entity.id
_entity.type
_entity.pdbx_description
1 polymer ?
#
loop_
_entity_poly.entity_id
_entity_poly.type
_entity_poly.pdbx_seq_one_letter_code
_entity_poly.pdbx_strand_id
1 'polypeptide(L)'
;MADDAGHRGLVIQLARLGDLVQSLPAIMALNGQSGLAALDLLCPAPFTSIASCMPGIERLLAWEVERWRMWADRWASAREETLTEIETYFKMVIPTPYTAAFNFNQHSRSMLVATLMSRHVMGPGDHGPLTKDLPPWAEYLRGVARNRDRNRVHLADVFCGLCGVVPTGTAPHLSIPPTIVSDDLSPIGITEGLWVAVVVGAGDA
;
A
#
# COMPACT_ATOMS: atom_id res chain seq x y z
N MET A 1 29.95 10.24 9.40
CA MET A 1 28.72 10.17 8.59
C MET A 1 27.80 9.22 9.33
N ALA A 2 26.93 9.76 10.18
CA ALA A 2 25.98 8.99 10.97
C ALA A 2 24.86 8.53 10.04
N ASP A 3 24.51 7.30 10.22
CA ASP A 3 23.52 6.45 9.61
C ASP A 3 22.19 7.18 9.35
N ASP A 4 21.98 7.67 8.13
CA ASP A 4 20.73 8.27 7.66
C ASP A 4 19.66 7.19 7.33
N ALA A 5 19.90 5.96 7.77
CA ALA A 5 18.98 4.84 7.70
C ALA A 5 17.82 4.94 8.71
N GLY A 6 17.76 6.00 9.49
CA GLY A 6 17.17 6.01 10.82
C GLY A 6 15.68 6.26 10.91
N HIS A 7 14.91 6.69 9.90
CA HIS A 7 13.49 7.03 10.11
C HIS A 7 12.66 6.81 8.85
N ARG A 8 12.73 5.61 8.30
CA ARG A 8 11.95 5.24 7.12
C ARG A 8 10.62 4.58 7.53
N GLY A 9 9.55 4.92 6.84
CA GLY A 9 8.25 4.27 6.94
C GLY A 9 7.97 3.39 5.72
N LEU A 10 7.17 2.34 5.91
CA LEU A 10 6.66 1.49 4.85
C LEU A 10 5.14 1.56 4.78
N VAL A 11 4.59 1.98 3.67
CA VAL A 11 3.18 1.82 3.36
C VAL A 11 2.97 0.47 2.68
N ILE A 12 1.99 -0.30 3.13
CA ILE A 12 1.63 -1.59 2.56
C ILE A 12 0.22 -1.51 1.99
N GLN A 13 0.10 -1.55 0.65
CA GLN A 13 -1.17 -1.56 -0.05
C GLN A 13 -1.17 -2.65 -1.13
N LEU A 14 -1.72 -3.82 -0.79
CA LEU A 14 -1.72 -5.03 -1.62
C LEU A 14 -3.08 -5.32 -2.27
N ALA A 15 -4.03 -4.41 -2.12
CA ALA A 15 -5.37 -4.55 -2.67
C ALA A 15 -5.43 -4.16 -4.16
N ARG A 16 -6.60 -3.75 -4.64
CA ARG A 16 -6.84 -3.37 -6.04
C ARG A 16 -6.21 -2.00 -6.36
N LEU A 17 -6.06 -1.71 -7.65
CA LEU A 17 -5.53 -0.42 -8.12
C LEU A 17 -6.31 0.79 -7.57
N GLY A 18 -7.64 0.69 -7.50
CA GLY A 18 -8.47 1.76 -6.92
C GLY A 18 -8.15 2.03 -5.45
N ASP A 19 -7.89 0.99 -4.66
CA ASP A 19 -7.51 1.13 -3.24
C ASP A 19 -6.12 1.76 -3.11
N LEU A 20 -5.20 1.40 -4.03
CA LEU A 20 -3.87 2.02 -4.10
C LEU A 20 -3.98 3.53 -4.37
N VAL A 21 -4.77 3.94 -5.35
CA VAL A 21 -4.97 5.37 -5.64
C VAL A 21 -5.66 6.09 -4.48
N GLN A 22 -6.62 5.46 -3.83
CA GLN A 22 -7.30 6.02 -2.65
C GLN A 22 -6.40 6.13 -1.41
N SER A 23 -5.26 5.46 -1.38
CA SER A 23 -4.26 5.62 -0.30
C SER A 23 -3.41 6.89 -0.44
N LEU A 24 -3.43 7.56 -1.58
CA LEU A 24 -2.60 8.73 -1.85
C LEU A 24 -2.77 9.88 -0.84
N PRO A 25 -3.99 10.28 -0.40
CA PRO A 25 -4.13 11.31 0.63
C PRO A 25 -3.44 10.96 1.95
N ALA A 26 -3.47 9.68 2.35
CA ALA A 26 -2.77 9.22 3.56
C ALA A 26 -1.24 9.25 3.38
N ILE A 27 -0.73 8.87 2.21
CA ILE A 27 0.70 8.96 1.88
C ILE A 27 1.17 10.41 1.93
N MET A 28 0.42 11.33 1.31
CA MET A 28 0.75 12.76 1.34
C MET A 28 0.73 13.33 2.76
N ALA A 29 -0.24 12.94 3.58
CA ALA A 29 -0.33 13.36 4.97
C ALA A 29 0.82 12.79 5.82
N LEU A 30 1.20 11.53 5.62
CA LEU A 30 2.34 10.90 6.29
C LEU A 30 3.64 11.64 6.01
N ASN A 31 3.91 12.03 4.76
CA ASN A 31 5.10 12.80 4.41
C ASN A 31 5.22 14.12 5.16
N GLY A 32 4.08 14.78 5.45
CA GLY A 32 4.08 16.07 6.15
C GLY A 32 3.99 15.98 7.68
N GLN A 33 3.46 14.89 8.22
CA GLN A 33 3.02 14.82 9.62
C GLN A 33 3.72 13.74 10.45
N SER A 34 4.32 12.71 9.83
CA SER A 34 4.86 11.56 10.58
C SER A 34 6.23 11.78 11.20
N GLY A 35 6.99 12.80 10.77
CA GLY A 35 8.40 12.98 11.15
C GLY A 35 9.35 11.93 10.56
N LEU A 36 8.88 11.09 9.64
CA LEU A 36 9.71 10.13 8.92
C LEU A 36 10.54 10.85 7.85
N ALA A 37 11.77 10.41 7.66
CA ALA A 37 12.67 10.99 6.66
C ALA A 37 12.27 10.54 5.24
N ALA A 38 11.68 9.35 5.10
CA ALA A 38 11.27 8.80 3.82
C ALA A 38 10.12 7.79 3.98
N LEU A 39 9.30 7.66 2.94
CA LEU A 39 8.29 6.62 2.80
C LEU A 39 8.60 5.72 1.61
N ASP A 40 8.54 4.41 1.86
CA ASP A 40 8.55 3.39 0.82
C ASP A 40 7.13 2.81 0.68
N LEU A 41 6.83 2.24 -0.48
CA LEU A 41 5.54 1.63 -0.76
C LEU A 41 5.72 0.18 -1.25
N LEU A 42 5.07 -0.75 -0.57
CA LEU A 42 4.89 -2.12 -1.03
C LEU A 42 3.53 -2.26 -1.72
N CYS A 43 3.53 -2.54 -3.01
CA CYS A 43 2.33 -2.72 -3.81
C CYS A 43 2.45 -3.91 -4.77
N PRO A 44 1.33 -4.44 -5.32
CA PRO A 44 1.39 -5.49 -6.34
C PRO A 44 2.26 -5.08 -7.53
N ALA A 45 3.08 -6.01 -8.03
CA ALA A 45 4.00 -5.77 -9.13
C ALA A 45 3.35 -5.12 -10.37
N PRO A 46 2.12 -5.50 -10.79
CA PRO A 46 1.45 -4.86 -11.93
C PRO A 46 1.11 -3.38 -11.71
N PHE A 47 1.12 -2.88 -10.48
CA PHE A 47 0.74 -1.49 -10.17
C PHE A 47 1.93 -0.57 -9.96
N THR A 48 3.16 -1.07 -10.07
CA THR A 48 4.38 -0.28 -9.81
C THR A 48 4.52 0.91 -10.75
N SER A 49 4.06 0.81 -12.00
CA SER A 49 4.07 1.94 -12.95
C SER A 49 3.18 3.10 -12.49
N ILE A 50 2.01 2.82 -11.94
CA ILE A 50 1.13 3.86 -11.37
C ILE A 50 1.69 4.35 -10.03
N ALA A 51 2.19 3.44 -9.21
CA ALA A 51 2.79 3.77 -7.92
C ALA A 51 4.01 4.69 -8.06
N SER A 52 4.79 4.57 -9.14
CA SER A 52 5.93 5.46 -9.42
C SER A 52 5.52 6.91 -9.72
N CYS A 53 4.25 7.15 -10.04
CA CYS A 53 3.70 8.48 -10.21
C CYS A 53 3.17 9.09 -8.90
N MET A 54 3.21 8.36 -7.78
CA MET A 54 2.72 8.86 -6.50
C MET A 54 3.77 9.76 -5.84
N PRO A 55 3.42 11.02 -5.52
CA PRO A 55 4.34 11.91 -4.85
C PRO A 55 4.64 11.42 -3.42
N GLY A 56 5.88 11.64 -2.97
CA GLY A 56 6.28 11.35 -1.60
C GLY A 56 6.67 9.89 -1.33
N ILE A 57 6.70 9.04 -2.35
CA ILE A 57 7.26 7.70 -2.27
C ILE A 57 8.70 7.74 -2.80
N GLU A 58 9.63 7.29 -1.97
CA GLU A 58 11.05 7.26 -2.33
C GLU A 58 11.43 5.94 -3.00
N ARG A 59 10.93 4.82 -2.47
CA ARG A 59 11.24 3.50 -3.01
C ARG A 59 9.98 2.65 -3.14
N LEU A 60 9.88 1.94 -4.28
CA LEU A 60 8.82 0.97 -4.54
C LEU A 60 9.34 -0.45 -4.33
N LEU A 61 8.56 -1.23 -3.60
CA LEU A 61 8.76 -2.66 -3.41
C LEU A 61 7.64 -3.40 -4.13
N ALA A 62 8.01 -4.23 -5.09
CA ALA A 62 7.05 -5.00 -5.86
C ALA A 62 6.63 -6.26 -5.09
N TRP A 63 5.33 -6.42 -4.88
CA TRP A 63 4.75 -7.63 -4.33
C TRP A 63 4.52 -8.66 -5.43
N GLU A 64 5.31 -9.72 -5.42
CA GLU A 64 5.21 -10.81 -6.39
C GLU A 64 4.19 -11.86 -5.93
N VAL A 65 2.96 -11.78 -6.43
CA VAL A 65 1.84 -12.64 -6.03
C VAL A 65 2.17 -14.14 -6.22
N GLU A 66 2.85 -14.50 -7.31
CA GLU A 66 3.18 -15.90 -7.62
C GLU A 66 4.16 -16.51 -6.61
N ARG A 67 5.12 -15.73 -6.14
CA ARG A 67 6.03 -16.14 -5.06
C ARG A 67 5.25 -16.48 -3.78
N TRP A 68 4.25 -15.67 -3.45
CA TRP A 68 3.39 -15.90 -2.28
C TRP A 68 2.48 -17.10 -2.44
N ARG A 69 1.97 -17.37 -3.64
CA ARG A 69 1.21 -18.58 -3.94
C ARG A 69 2.10 -19.82 -3.73
N MET A 70 3.30 -19.81 -4.28
CA MET A 70 4.25 -20.89 -4.12
C MET A 70 4.56 -21.20 -2.64
N TRP A 71 4.76 -20.17 -1.82
CA TRP A 71 4.95 -20.35 -0.38
C TRP A 71 3.69 -20.86 0.32
N ALA A 72 2.52 -20.38 -0.06
CA ALA A 72 1.25 -20.83 0.50
C ALA A 72 0.98 -22.30 0.20
N ASP A 73 1.27 -22.76 -1.02
CA ASP A 73 1.10 -24.16 -1.45
C ASP A 73 2.03 -25.09 -0.69
N ARG A 74 3.24 -24.64 -0.39
CA ARG A 74 4.25 -25.41 0.37
C ARG A 74 4.05 -25.36 1.87
N TRP A 75 3.25 -24.43 2.40
CA TRP A 75 3.11 -24.19 3.84
C TRP A 75 2.67 -25.42 4.64
N ALA A 76 1.79 -26.25 4.11
CA ALA A 76 1.30 -27.43 4.80
C ALA A 76 2.32 -28.57 4.87
N SER A 77 3.20 -28.69 3.88
CA SER A 77 4.16 -29.79 3.74
C SER A 77 5.58 -29.45 4.18
N ALA A 78 5.98 -28.17 4.13
CA ALA A 78 7.35 -27.72 4.36
C ALA A 78 7.38 -26.36 5.10
N ARG A 79 6.72 -26.31 6.26
CA ARG A 79 6.48 -25.05 6.99
C ARG A 79 7.77 -24.32 7.40
N GLU A 80 8.73 -25.04 8.01
CA GLU A 80 9.96 -24.42 8.52
C GLU A 80 10.84 -23.90 7.39
N GLU A 81 10.99 -24.69 6.33
CA GLU A 81 11.75 -24.28 5.14
C GLU A 81 11.10 -23.06 4.47
N THR A 82 9.77 -23.08 4.33
CA THR A 82 9.02 -21.96 3.75
C THR A 82 9.17 -20.69 4.58
N LEU A 83 9.12 -20.80 5.91
CA LEU A 83 9.32 -19.65 6.79
C LEU A 83 10.75 -19.11 6.67
N THR A 84 11.74 -19.99 6.62
CA THR A 84 13.15 -19.60 6.41
C THR A 84 13.37 -18.89 5.08
N GLU A 85 12.72 -19.37 4.01
CA GLU A 85 12.76 -18.71 2.70
C GLU A 85 12.11 -17.31 2.74
N ILE A 86 10.96 -17.16 3.40
CA ILE A 86 10.28 -15.89 3.59
C ILE A 86 11.17 -14.91 4.34
N GLU A 87 11.73 -15.31 5.47
CA GLU A 87 12.63 -14.47 6.25
C GLU A 87 13.89 -14.06 5.46
N THR A 88 14.48 -15.00 4.74
CA THR A 88 15.67 -14.75 3.92
C THR A 88 15.36 -13.75 2.82
N TYR A 89 14.22 -13.91 2.14
CA TYR A 89 13.77 -12.97 1.12
C TYR A 89 13.60 -11.57 1.68
N PHE A 90 12.92 -11.42 2.83
CA PHE A 90 12.73 -10.11 3.42
C PHE A 90 14.02 -9.48 3.93
N LYS A 91 14.94 -10.26 4.49
CA LYS A 91 16.28 -9.75 4.87
C LYS A 91 17.07 -9.25 3.68
N MET A 92 16.92 -9.88 2.50
CA MET A 92 17.56 -9.39 1.26
C MET A 92 16.91 -8.10 0.73
N VAL A 93 15.58 -8.06 0.71
CA VAL A 93 14.82 -6.91 0.15
C VAL A 93 14.87 -5.72 1.09
N ILE A 94 14.91 -5.97 2.40
CA ILE A 94 14.88 -4.96 3.45
C ILE A 94 15.94 -5.30 4.51
N PRO A 95 17.20 -4.93 4.25
CA PRO A 95 18.30 -5.24 5.17
C PRO A 95 18.17 -4.52 6.52
N THR A 96 17.44 -3.40 6.57
CA THR A 96 17.20 -2.65 7.81
C THR A 96 15.68 -2.54 8.04
N PRO A 97 15.18 -2.94 9.23
CA PRO A 97 13.77 -2.81 9.54
C PRO A 97 13.29 -1.35 9.46
N TYR A 98 12.05 -1.16 9.02
CA TYR A 98 11.42 0.15 9.02
C TYR A 98 11.11 0.62 10.44
N THR A 99 11.13 1.92 10.64
CA THR A 99 10.70 2.56 11.90
C THR A 99 9.22 2.32 12.15
N ALA A 100 8.39 2.43 11.10
CA ALA A 100 6.97 2.16 11.16
C ALA A 100 6.49 1.50 9.86
N ALA A 101 5.50 0.62 9.94
CA ALA A 101 4.77 0.06 8.82
C ALA A 101 3.30 0.45 8.91
N PHE A 102 2.74 0.98 7.83
CA PHE A 102 1.35 1.40 7.70
C PHE A 102 0.61 0.41 6.81
N ASN A 103 -0.11 -0.52 7.43
CA ASN A 103 -0.83 -1.57 6.70
C ASN A 103 -2.27 -1.16 6.41
N PHE A 104 -2.62 -1.03 5.13
CA PHE A 104 -3.97 -0.68 4.67
C PHE A 104 -4.83 -1.89 4.32
N ASN A 105 -4.33 -3.10 4.57
CA ASN A 105 -4.99 -4.33 4.18
C ASN A 105 -5.41 -5.17 5.39
N GLN A 106 -6.46 -5.98 5.20
CA GLN A 106 -7.01 -6.83 6.26
C GLN A 106 -6.59 -8.30 6.14
N HIS A 107 -5.73 -8.64 5.18
CA HIS A 107 -5.31 -10.01 4.95
C HIS A 107 -4.18 -10.41 5.90
N SER A 108 -4.23 -11.64 6.40
CA SER A 108 -3.18 -12.20 7.27
C SER A 108 -1.77 -12.09 6.67
N ARG A 109 -1.67 -12.19 5.34
CA ARG A 109 -0.38 -12.02 4.63
C ARG A 109 0.21 -10.63 4.80
N SER A 110 -0.60 -9.58 4.64
CA SER A 110 -0.12 -8.20 4.81
C SER A 110 0.24 -7.91 6.28
N MET A 111 -0.50 -8.48 7.22
CA MET A 111 -0.19 -8.38 8.65
C MET A 111 1.15 -9.04 8.97
N LEU A 112 1.38 -10.26 8.46
CA LEU A 112 2.65 -10.97 8.64
C LEU A 112 3.81 -10.14 8.07
N VAL A 113 3.67 -9.64 6.85
CA VAL A 113 4.70 -8.80 6.21
C VAL A 113 4.97 -7.55 7.03
N ALA A 114 3.94 -6.83 7.46
CA ALA A 114 4.10 -5.64 8.28
C ALA A 114 4.91 -5.92 9.56
N THR A 115 4.60 -7.04 10.23
CA THR A 115 5.27 -7.46 11.46
C THR A 115 6.73 -7.88 11.24
N LEU A 116 7.02 -8.52 10.10
CA LEU A 116 8.40 -8.88 9.72
C LEU A 116 9.24 -7.65 9.35
N MET A 117 8.62 -6.61 8.80
CA MET A 117 9.30 -5.43 8.30
C MET A 117 9.47 -4.31 9.33
N SER A 118 8.64 -4.26 10.37
CA SER A 118 8.69 -3.23 11.41
C SER A 118 8.18 -3.74 12.75
N ARG A 119 8.73 -3.16 13.82
CA ARG A 119 8.23 -3.39 15.18
C ARG A 119 7.02 -2.52 15.52
N HIS A 120 6.82 -1.43 14.79
CA HIS A 120 5.70 -0.51 14.94
C HIS A 120 4.80 -0.61 13.71
N VAL A 121 3.70 -1.35 13.86
CA VAL A 121 2.71 -1.53 12.80
C VAL A 121 1.48 -0.70 13.12
N MET A 122 1.07 0.16 12.21
CA MET A 122 -0.18 0.92 12.28
C MET A 122 -1.19 0.33 11.28
N GLY A 123 -2.43 0.21 11.71
CA GLY A 123 -3.49 -0.43 10.93
C GLY A 123 -3.75 -1.89 11.34
N PRO A 124 -4.43 -2.68 10.51
CA PRO A 124 -4.66 -4.10 10.80
C PRO A 124 -3.35 -4.85 11.02
N GLY A 125 -3.25 -5.57 12.14
CA GLY A 125 -2.04 -6.31 12.54
C GLY A 125 -1.22 -5.61 13.63
N ASP A 126 -1.56 -4.41 14.02
CA ASP A 126 -0.88 -3.63 15.06
C ASP A 126 -0.76 -4.40 16.40
N HIS A 127 -1.78 -5.17 16.75
CA HIS A 127 -1.81 -5.97 17.98
C HIS A 127 -1.54 -7.47 17.78
N GLY A 128 -1.06 -7.84 16.60
CA GLY A 128 -0.84 -9.23 16.22
C GLY A 128 -2.11 -9.97 15.79
N PRO A 129 -1.97 -11.15 15.16
CA PRO A 129 -3.10 -11.87 14.58
C PRO A 129 -4.07 -12.45 15.62
N LEU A 130 -3.72 -12.44 16.89
CA LEU A 130 -4.47 -13.09 17.97
C LEU A 130 -5.21 -12.12 18.88
N THR A 131 -5.06 -10.80 18.71
CA THR A 131 -5.75 -9.83 19.56
C THR A 131 -7.15 -9.55 19.04
N LYS A 132 -8.11 -9.55 19.96
CA LYS A 132 -9.53 -9.27 19.66
C LYS A 132 -9.78 -7.78 19.49
N ASP A 133 -8.96 -6.94 20.08
CA ASP A 133 -9.13 -5.50 20.12
C ASP A 133 -8.29 -4.85 19.01
N LEU A 134 -8.97 -4.42 17.95
CA LEU A 134 -8.37 -3.64 16.89
C LEU A 134 -8.44 -2.15 17.21
N PRO A 135 -7.49 -1.33 16.75
CA PRO A 135 -7.65 0.12 16.75
C PRO A 135 -8.97 0.52 16.07
N PRO A 136 -9.63 1.60 16.52
CA PRO A 136 -10.96 1.96 16.01
C PRO A 136 -11.06 2.05 14.48
N TRP A 137 -10.06 2.61 13.84
CA TRP A 137 -10.04 2.70 12.37
C TRP A 137 -9.81 1.36 11.67
N ALA A 138 -9.05 0.45 12.27
CA ALA A 138 -8.87 -0.91 11.75
C ALA A 138 -10.16 -1.72 11.91
N GLU A 139 -10.88 -1.53 13.00
CA GLU A 139 -12.19 -2.13 13.18
C GLU A 139 -13.22 -1.56 12.22
N TYR A 140 -13.22 -0.23 12.01
CA TYR A 140 -14.07 0.41 11.03
C TYR A 140 -13.81 -0.13 9.61
N LEU A 141 -12.55 -0.23 9.18
CA LEU A 141 -12.18 -0.79 7.88
C LEU A 141 -12.70 -2.23 7.73
N ARG A 142 -12.60 -3.06 8.77
CA ARG A 142 -13.16 -4.41 8.78
C ARG A 142 -14.69 -4.42 8.65
N GLY A 143 -15.35 -3.47 9.29
CA GLY A 143 -16.79 -3.27 9.21
C GLY A 143 -17.25 -2.84 7.82
N VAL A 144 -16.53 -1.92 7.16
CA VAL A 144 -16.80 -1.44 5.80
C VAL A 144 -16.80 -2.59 4.79
N ALA A 145 -15.84 -3.52 4.90
CA ALA A 145 -15.76 -4.66 3.99
C ALA A 145 -17.01 -5.56 4.03
N ARG A 146 -17.68 -5.60 5.19
CA ARG A 146 -18.88 -6.44 5.43
C ARG A 146 -20.20 -5.70 5.18
N ASN A 147 -20.20 -4.37 5.30
CA ASN A 147 -21.41 -3.53 5.28
C ASN A 147 -21.17 -2.30 4.40
N ARG A 148 -20.81 -2.51 3.13
CA ARG A 148 -20.45 -1.42 2.18
C ARG A 148 -21.59 -0.42 1.97
N ASP A 149 -22.82 -0.87 1.98
CA ASP A 149 -24.04 -0.07 1.85
C ASP A 149 -24.23 0.94 2.99
N ARG A 150 -23.67 0.67 4.17
CA ARG A 150 -23.75 1.53 5.35
C ARG A 150 -22.58 2.45 5.51
N ASN A 151 -21.53 2.30 4.69
CA ASN A 151 -20.36 3.16 4.77
C ASN A 151 -20.71 4.59 4.38
N ARG A 152 -20.27 5.55 5.21
CA ARG A 152 -20.43 7.00 5.00
C ARG A 152 -19.11 7.77 5.04
N VAL A 153 -18.01 7.08 5.29
CA VAL A 153 -16.68 7.66 5.36
C VAL A 153 -15.91 7.30 4.09
N HIS A 154 -15.26 8.26 3.48
CA HIS A 154 -14.43 8.01 2.32
C HIS A 154 -13.24 7.12 2.69
N LEU A 155 -12.90 6.15 1.85
CA LEU A 155 -11.83 5.19 2.14
C LEU A 155 -10.46 5.88 2.37
N ALA A 156 -10.23 7.01 1.69
CA ALA A 156 -9.04 7.83 1.92
C ALA A 156 -8.95 8.35 3.37
N ASP A 157 -10.09 8.76 3.97
CA ASP A 157 -10.13 9.22 5.35
C ASP A 157 -9.90 8.06 6.33
N VAL A 158 -10.39 6.87 5.99
CA VAL A 158 -10.11 5.65 6.76
C VAL A 158 -8.61 5.35 6.76
N PHE A 159 -7.94 5.46 5.62
CA PHE A 159 -6.49 5.26 5.52
C PHE A 159 -5.71 6.32 6.32
N CYS A 160 -6.12 7.58 6.28
CA CYS A 160 -5.54 8.62 7.15
C CYS A 160 -5.72 8.27 8.63
N GLY A 161 -6.92 7.85 9.01
CA GLY A 161 -7.21 7.43 10.39
C GLY A 161 -6.37 6.23 10.84
N LEU A 162 -6.14 5.25 9.98
CA LEU A 162 -5.25 4.11 10.26
C LEU A 162 -3.81 4.55 10.53
N CYS A 163 -3.35 5.61 9.86
CA CYS A 163 -2.01 6.17 10.04
C CYS A 163 -1.92 7.17 11.22
N GLY A 164 -3.04 7.54 11.82
CA GLY A 164 -3.07 8.60 12.84
C GLY A 164 -2.74 10.00 12.29
N VAL A 165 -2.96 10.24 11.00
CA VAL A 165 -2.74 11.53 10.34
C VAL A 165 -4.05 12.19 9.93
N VAL A 166 -4.00 13.51 9.75
CA VAL A 166 -5.13 14.30 9.28
C VAL A 166 -4.99 14.54 7.76
N PRO A 167 -6.06 14.36 6.96
CA PRO A 167 -6.01 14.69 5.54
C PRO A 167 -5.52 16.12 5.31
N THR A 168 -4.63 16.31 4.35
CA THR A 168 -4.01 17.62 4.08
C THR A 168 -4.96 18.67 3.50
N GLY A 169 -6.16 18.27 3.08
CA GLY A 169 -7.10 19.13 2.36
C GLY A 169 -6.67 19.45 0.92
N THR A 170 -5.48 19.04 0.52
CA THR A 170 -4.99 19.21 -0.86
C THR A 170 -5.54 18.08 -1.73
N ALA A 171 -6.02 18.43 -2.91
CA ALA A 171 -6.46 17.43 -3.88
C ALA A 171 -5.30 16.48 -4.23
N PRO A 172 -5.48 15.17 -4.08
CA PRO A 172 -4.44 14.21 -4.45
C PRO A 172 -4.23 14.24 -5.97
N HIS A 173 -2.96 14.17 -6.38
CA HIS A 173 -2.59 14.13 -7.79
C HIS A 173 -1.47 13.12 -8.03
N LEU A 174 -1.45 12.55 -9.23
CA LEU A 174 -0.35 11.70 -9.69
C LEU A 174 0.57 12.56 -10.57
N SER A 175 1.87 12.43 -10.38
CA SER A 175 2.88 13.08 -11.21
C SER A 175 3.16 12.22 -12.44
N ILE A 176 2.27 12.26 -13.43
CA ILE A 176 2.39 11.45 -14.64
C ILE A 176 3.43 12.09 -15.58
N PRO A 177 4.51 11.37 -15.93
CA PRO A 177 5.51 11.89 -16.86
C PRO A 177 4.88 12.23 -18.23
N PRO A 178 5.24 13.38 -18.85
CA PRO A 178 4.70 13.78 -20.15
C PRO A 178 4.90 12.74 -21.26
N THR A 179 5.97 11.95 -21.18
CA THR A 179 6.30 10.88 -22.13
C THR A 179 5.28 9.74 -22.14
N ILE A 180 4.53 9.53 -21.06
CA ILE A 180 3.48 8.50 -21.00
C ILE A 180 2.19 8.99 -21.70
N VAL A 181 1.99 10.31 -21.78
CA VAL A 181 0.74 10.91 -22.29
C VAL A 181 0.82 11.13 -23.82
N SER A 182 2.01 11.38 -24.38
CA SER A 182 2.15 11.83 -25.77
C SER A 182 2.09 10.73 -26.82
N ASP A 183 2.49 9.50 -26.52
CA ASP A 183 2.67 8.49 -27.55
C ASP A 183 1.46 7.57 -27.78
N ASP A 184 0.58 7.42 -26.81
CA ASP A 184 -0.55 6.47 -26.88
C ASP A 184 -1.88 7.08 -27.35
N LEU A 185 -2.03 8.38 -27.36
CA LEU A 185 -3.29 9.03 -27.77
C LEU A 185 -3.35 9.37 -29.26
N SER A 186 -2.21 9.51 -29.93
CA SER A 186 -2.15 9.78 -31.37
C SER A 186 -2.78 8.68 -32.25
N PRO A 187 -2.69 7.37 -31.90
CA PRO A 187 -3.31 6.30 -32.70
C PRO A 187 -4.85 6.35 -32.68
N ILE A 188 -5.47 6.99 -31.70
CA ILE A 188 -6.94 7.12 -31.60
C ILE A 188 -7.46 8.47 -32.11
N GLY A 189 -6.60 9.26 -32.76
CA GLY A 189 -6.99 10.48 -33.47
C GLY A 189 -7.42 11.64 -32.57
N ILE A 190 -6.98 11.65 -31.33
CA ILE A 190 -7.31 12.67 -30.35
C ILE A 190 -6.35 13.85 -30.51
N THR A 191 -6.77 14.94 -31.11
CA THR A 191 -5.90 16.08 -31.40
C THR A 191 -6.11 17.28 -30.49
N GLU A 192 -7.29 17.82 -30.37
CA GLU A 192 -7.59 18.95 -29.49
C GLU A 192 -9.08 18.98 -29.13
N GLY A 193 -9.44 19.42 -27.92
CA GLY A 193 -10.83 19.61 -27.52
C GLY A 193 -11.16 19.19 -26.07
N LEU A 194 -12.44 19.15 -25.76
CA LEU A 194 -12.96 18.64 -24.47
C LEU A 194 -13.03 17.11 -24.52
N TRP A 195 -12.41 16.45 -23.55
CA TRP A 195 -12.33 15.01 -23.48
C TRP A 195 -13.24 14.43 -22.42
N VAL A 196 -13.92 13.35 -22.73
CA VAL A 196 -14.66 12.54 -21.77
C VAL A 196 -14.12 11.11 -21.83
N ALA A 197 -13.48 10.67 -20.76
CA ALA A 197 -13.07 9.28 -20.59
C ALA A 197 -14.23 8.47 -20.00
N VAL A 198 -14.67 7.43 -20.71
CA VAL A 198 -15.68 6.50 -20.23
C VAL A 198 -15.00 5.18 -19.88
N VAL A 199 -15.00 4.84 -18.58
CA VAL A 199 -14.52 3.54 -18.10
C VAL A 199 -15.67 2.53 -18.17
N VAL A 200 -15.60 1.57 -19.09
CA VAL A 200 -16.65 0.61 -19.40
C VAL A 200 -16.68 -0.60 -18.43
N GLY A 201 -16.01 -0.51 -17.34
CA GLY A 201 -16.02 -1.48 -16.25
C GLY A 201 -14.62 -1.83 -15.75
N ALA A 202 -14.51 -2.04 -14.46
CA ALA A 202 -13.42 -2.79 -13.82
C ALA A 202 -13.98 -4.19 -13.58
N GLY A 203 -13.84 -5.07 -14.56
CA GLY A 203 -14.32 -6.45 -14.43
C GLY A 203 -13.53 -7.19 -13.35
N ASP A 204 -14.20 -8.05 -12.61
CA ASP A 204 -13.54 -9.10 -11.84
C ASP A 204 -12.89 -10.05 -12.86
N ALA A 205 -11.56 -10.05 -12.89
CA ALA A 205 -10.77 -11.06 -13.59
C ALA A 205 -10.44 -12.18 -12.62
#